data_3fad23304f2a0dcc81210e5c0a9d602d
#
_entry.id   3fad23304f2a0dcc81210e5c0a9d602d
#
_cell.length_a   1.000
_cell.length_b   1.000
_cell.length_c   1.000
_cell.angle_alpha   90.00
_cell.angle_beta   90.00
_cell.angle_gamma   90.00
#
_symmetry.space_group_name_H-M   'P 1'
#
loop_
_entity.id
_entity.type
_entity.pdbx_description
1 polymer ?
#
loop_
_entity_poly.entity_id
_entity_poly.type
_entity_poly.pdbx_seq_one_letter_code
_entity_poly.pdbx_strand_id
1 'polypeptide(L)'
;MLDNFLNICGCAKDWTPASFIESTVAELKEQLGDDKVILALSGGVDSSVTAVLLNKAIGKNLTCIFVDHGLLRKNEFENVMRDYEHLGLNVIGINAKDKFYKELAGVTEPEKKRKIIGKGFIDVFDEEAHKLKDIKWLGQGTIYPDVIESLSVNGPSQTI
;
A
#
# COMPACT_ATOMS: atom_id res chain seq x y z
N MET A 1 3.02 23.40 -25.86
CA MET A 1 3.92 24.06 -24.87
C MET A 1 4.83 23.05 -24.18
N LEU A 2 4.32 22.07 -23.46
CA LEU A 2 5.16 21.04 -22.78
C LEU A 2 6.07 20.28 -23.75
N ASP A 3 5.56 19.87 -24.89
CA ASP A 3 6.34 19.15 -25.88
C ASP A 3 7.55 19.94 -26.41
N ASN A 4 7.35 21.24 -26.67
CA ASN A 4 8.46 22.14 -27.06
C ASN A 4 9.50 22.29 -25.94
N PHE A 5 9.05 22.37 -24.69
CA PHE A 5 9.95 22.42 -23.53
C PHE A 5 10.78 21.14 -23.41
N LEU A 6 10.15 19.97 -23.52
CA LEU A 6 10.84 18.69 -23.48
C LEU A 6 11.86 18.54 -24.61
N ASN A 7 11.53 19.03 -25.82
CA ASN A 7 12.46 19.03 -26.96
C ASN A 7 13.68 19.95 -26.70
N ILE A 8 13.45 21.14 -26.13
CA ILE A 8 14.53 22.06 -25.77
C ILE A 8 15.45 21.47 -24.70
N CYS A 9 14.86 20.75 -23.73
CA CYS A 9 15.60 20.06 -22.67
C CYS A 9 16.32 18.77 -23.17
N GLY A 10 16.12 18.34 -24.39
CA GLY A 10 16.73 17.12 -24.92
C GLY A 10 16.19 15.84 -24.27
N CYS A 11 14.96 15.86 -23.74
CA CYS A 11 14.36 14.68 -23.12
C CYS A 11 14.09 13.60 -24.16
N ALA A 12 14.47 12.36 -23.85
CA ALA A 12 14.32 11.21 -24.75
C ALA A 12 12.86 10.78 -24.96
N LYS A 13 11.95 11.17 -24.03
CA LYS A 13 10.51 10.82 -24.04
C LYS A 13 10.25 9.30 -24.11
N ASP A 14 11.15 8.54 -23.54
CA ASP A 14 11.16 7.07 -23.52
C ASP A 14 10.36 6.47 -22.34
N TRP A 15 9.97 7.31 -21.38
CA TRP A 15 9.15 6.88 -20.28
C TRP A 15 7.71 6.64 -20.72
N THR A 16 7.22 5.43 -20.51
CA THR A 16 5.81 5.05 -20.69
C THR A 16 5.36 4.21 -19.51
N PRO A 17 4.04 4.13 -19.19
CA PRO A 17 3.55 3.21 -18.17
C PRO A 17 3.97 1.75 -18.42
N ALA A 18 4.04 1.33 -19.68
CA ALA A 18 4.45 -0.02 -20.04
C ALA A 18 5.94 -0.26 -19.72
N SER A 19 6.83 0.64 -20.17
CA SER A 19 8.27 0.52 -19.87
C SER A 19 8.54 0.60 -18.36
N PHE A 20 7.79 1.42 -17.62
CA PHE A 20 7.88 1.48 -16.18
C PHE A 20 7.49 0.16 -15.51
N ILE A 21 6.40 -0.48 -15.95
CA ILE A 21 5.97 -1.77 -15.41
C ILE A 21 7.05 -2.83 -15.65
N GLU A 22 7.59 -2.89 -16.87
CA GLU A 22 8.60 -3.89 -17.25
C GLU A 22 9.88 -3.72 -16.43
N SER A 23 10.42 -2.49 -16.34
CA SER A 23 11.64 -2.22 -15.57
C SER A 23 11.44 -2.47 -14.08
N THR A 24 10.33 -1.99 -13.49
CA THR A 24 10.03 -2.18 -12.07
C THR A 24 9.85 -3.65 -11.71
N VAL A 25 9.17 -4.43 -12.53
CA VAL A 25 9.02 -5.87 -12.29
C VAL A 25 10.36 -6.59 -12.38
N ALA A 26 11.23 -6.20 -13.32
CA ALA A 26 12.57 -6.79 -13.44
C ALA A 26 13.44 -6.47 -12.21
N GLU A 27 13.46 -5.20 -11.78
CA GLU A 27 14.18 -4.74 -10.59
C GLU A 27 13.68 -5.45 -9.32
N LEU A 28 12.37 -5.54 -9.13
CA LEU A 28 11.78 -6.24 -7.98
C LEU A 28 12.13 -7.74 -7.98
N LYS A 29 12.17 -8.36 -9.15
CA LYS A 29 12.53 -9.77 -9.29
C LYS A 29 13.99 -10.02 -8.91
N GLU A 30 14.89 -9.13 -9.33
CA GLU A 30 16.30 -9.19 -8.97
C GLU A 30 16.52 -8.95 -7.47
N GLN A 31 15.84 -7.95 -6.91
CA GLN A 31 15.98 -7.58 -5.50
C GLN A 31 15.42 -8.62 -4.54
N LEU A 32 14.25 -9.17 -4.85
CA LEU A 32 13.50 -10.04 -3.94
C LEU A 32 13.82 -11.53 -4.14
N GLY A 33 14.16 -11.94 -5.35
CA GLY A 33 14.41 -13.35 -5.67
C GLY A 33 13.27 -14.26 -5.24
N ASP A 34 13.57 -15.25 -4.41
CA ASP A 34 12.61 -16.20 -3.85
C ASP A 34 12.08 -15.81 -2.45
N ASP A 35 12.40 -14.61 -1.99
CA ASP A 35 11.96 -14.13 -0.68
C ASP A 35 10.46 -13.88 -0.63
N LYS A 36 9.89 -14.04 0.56
CA LYS A 36 8.47 -13.76 0.81
C LYS A 36 8.27 -12.32 1.23
N VAL A 37 7.26 -11.71 0.65
CA VAL A 37 6.85 -10.32 0.88
C VAL A 37 5.45 -10.28 1.46
N ILE A 38 5.23 -9.41 2.44
CA ILE A 38 3.91 -9.05 2.94
C ILE A 38 3.58 -7.62 2.53
N LEU A 39 2.35 -7.37 2.15
CA LEU A 39 1.86 -6.05 1.74
C LEU A 39 0.54 -5.73 2.42
N ALA A 40 0.45 -4.55 3.04
CA ALA A 40 -0.82 -4.03 3.52
C ALA A 40 -1.62 -3.39 2.38
N LEU A 41 -2.86 -3.83 2.19
CA LEU A 41 -3.79 -3.25 1.22
C LEU A 41 -4.73 -2.27 1.91
N SER A 42 -4.93 -1.12 1.29
CA SER A 42 -5.88 -0.10 1.75
C SER A 42 -7.18 -0.07 0.93
N GLY A 43 -7.27 -0.84 -0.14
CA GLY A 43 -8.34 -0.73 -1.14
C GLY A 43 -8.17 0.44 -2.11
N GLY A 44 -7.12 1.25 -1.96
CA GLY A 44 -6.79 2.36 -2.84
C GLY A 44 -5.96 1.95 -4.06
N VAL A 45 -5.84 2.87 -5.02
CA VAL A 45 -5.13 2.64 -6.30
C VAL A 45 -3.65 2.30 -6.06
N ASP A 46 -2.97 3.05 -5.20
CA ASP A 46 -1.52 2.91 -5.00
C ASP A 46 -1.15 1.55 -4.43
N SER A 47 -1.86 1.11 -3.37
CA SER A 47 -1.66 -0.22 -2.81
C SER A 47 -2.01 -1.34 -3.78
N SER A 48 -3.03 -1.14 -4.63
CA SER A 48 -3.42 -2.11 -5.66
C SER A 48 -2.36 -2.23 -6.76
N VAL A 49 -1.83 -1.10 -7.24
CA VAL A 49 -0.73 -1.09 -8.23
C VAL A 49 0.51 -1.77 -7.66
N THR A 50 0.88 -1.44 -6.43
CA THR A 50 2.00 -2.09 -5.74
C THR A 50 1.80 -3.61 -5.64
N ALA A 51 0.59 -4.06 -5.26
CA ALA A 51 0.26 -5.48 -5.18
C ALA A 51 0.41 -6.19 -6.54
N VAL A 52 -0.09 -5.57 -7.61
CA VAL A 52 -0.01 -6.15 -8.97
C VAL A 52 1.43 -6.22 -9.47
N LEU A 53 2.25 -5.19 -9.23
CA LEU A 53 3.67 -5.19 -9.61
C LEU A 53 4.45 -6.26 -8.85
N LEU A 54 4.27 -6.35 -7.54
CA LEU A 54 4.88 -7.39 -6.71
C LEU A 54 4.42 -8.79 -7.13
N ASN A 55 3.12 -8.97 -7.37
CA ASN A 55 2.60 -10.27 -7.84
C ASN A 55 3.19 -10.70 -9.19
N LYS A 56 3.39 -9.75 -10.12
CA LYS A 56 4.09 -10.02 -11.39
C LYS A 56 5.55 -10.39 -11.19
N ALA A 57 6.21 -9.82 -10.18
CA ALA A 57 7.62 -10.08 -9.89
C ALA A 57 7.83 -11.43 -9.18
N ILE A 58 7.10 -11.69 -8.09
CA ILE A 58 7.36 -12.82 -7.17
C ILE A 58 6.18 -13.80 -7.02
N GLY A 59 5.05 -13.55 -7.67
CA GLY A 59 3.90 -14.45 -7.70
C GLY A 59 3.41 -14.85 -6.31
N LYS A 60 3.34 -16.16 -6.04
CA LYS A 60 2.84 -16.73 -4.79
C LYS A 60 3.65 -16.39 -3.53
N ASN A 61 4.83 -15.80 -3.68
CA ASN A 61 5.63 -15.32 -2.56
C ASN A 61 5.13 -13.99 -1.99
N LEU A 62 4.16 -13.36 -2.65
CA LEU A 62 3.44 -12.21 -2.11
C LEU A 62 2.23 -12.66 -1.31
N THR A 63 2.11 -12.14 -0.08
CA THR A 63 0.90 -12.22 0.74
C THR A 63 0.40 -10.81 1.04
N CYS A 64 -0.82 -10.53 0.66
CA CYS A 64 -1.47 -9.26 0.95
C CYS A 64 -2.40 -9.38 2.15
N ILE A 65 -2.47 -8.36 2.99
CA ILE A 65 -3.40 -8.28 4.12
C ILE A 65 -4.33 -7.10 3.92
N PHE A 66 -5.64 -7.34 3.99
CA PHE A 66 -6.67 -6.32 3.96
C PHE A 66 -7.48 -6.34 5.25
N VAL A 67 -7.49 -5.22 5.98
CA VAL A 67 -8.11 -5.11 7.31
C VAL A 67 -9.45 -4.41 7.24
N ASP A 68 -10.52 -5.09 7.66
CA ASP A 68 -11.81 -4.47 7.93
C ASP A 68 -11.84 -3.91 9.35
N HIS A 69 -11.59 -2.62 9.46
CA HIS A 69 -11.60 -1.88 10.71
C HIS A 69 -12.98 -1.31 11.07
N GLY A 70 -14.04 -1.68 10.35
CA GLY A 70 -15.41 -1.24 10.59
C GLY A 70 -15.73 0.20 10.15
N LEU A 71 -14.77 0.92 9.58
CA LEU A 71 -14.94 2.29 9.08
C LEU A 71 -14.88 2.34 7.54
N LEU A 72 -14.93 1.18 6.88
CA LEU A 72 -15.02 1.05 5.44
C LEU A 72 -16.41 1.49 4.96
N ARG A 73 -16.50 1.79 3.66
CA ARG A 73 -17.79 2.05 3.02
C ARG A 73 -18.66 0.78 3.00
N LYS A 74 -19.95 0.97 2.77
CA LYS A 74 -20.89 -0.15 2.68
C LYS A 74 -20.43 -1.16 1.62
N ASN A 75 -20.30 -2.42 2.00
CA ASN A 75 -19.88 -3.55 1.16
C ASN A 75 -18.47 -3.39 0.53
N GLU A 76 -17.65 -2.46 1.04
CA GLU A 76 -16.31 -2.21 0.49
C GLU A 76 -15.40 -3.41 0.72
N PHE A 77 -15.46 -4.03 1.88
CA PHE A 77 -14.63 -5.19 2.22
C PHE A 77 -14.87 -6.35 1.23
N GLU A 78 -16.13 -6.73 1.03
CA GLU A 78 -16.51 -7.82 0.15
C GLU A 78 -16.17 -7.52 -1.32
N ASN A 79 -16.39 -6.28 -1.75
CA ASN A 79 -16.09 -5.85 -3.11
C ASN A 79 -14.59 -5.89 -3.37
N VAL A 80 -13.79 -5.32 -2.48
CA VAL A 80 -12.33 -5.28 -2.60
C VAL A 80 -11.73 -6.69 -2.58
N MET A 81 -12.20 -7.56 -1.69
CA MET A 81 -11.74 -8.95 -1.64
C MET A 81 -12.02 -9.69 -2.95
N ARG A 82 -13.21 -9.53 -3.50
CA ARG A 82 -13.58 -10.13 -4.80
C ARG A 82 -12.73 -9.57 -5.95
N ASP A 83 -12.52 -8.27 -5.99
CA ASP A 83 -11.75 -7.63 -7.05
C ASP A 83 -10.29 -8.09 -7.03
N TYR A 84 -9.71 -8.25 -5.85
CA TYR A 84 -8.35 -8.77 -5.71
C TYR A 84 -8.23 -10.26 -6.04
N GLU A 85 -9.25 -11.06 -5.77
CA GLU A 85 -9.32 -12.45 -6.20
C GLU A 85 -9.27 -12.56 -7.72
N HIS A 86 -10.03 -11.70 -8.44
CA HIS A 86 -10.00 -11.63 -9.91
C HIS A 86 -8.63 -11.22 -10.47
N LEU A 87 -7.83 -10.48 -9.71
CA LEU A 87 -6.46 -10.13 -10.07
C LEU A 87 -5.45 -11.23 -9.75
N GLY A 88 -5.89 -12.36 -9.19
CA GLY A 88 -5.03 -13.48 -8.82
C GLY A 88 -4.09 -13.20 -7.64
N LEU A 89 -4.46 -12.25 -6.78
CA LEU A 89 -3.69 -11.89 -5.58
C LEU A 89 -4.03 -12.83 -4.42
N ASN A 90 -3.02 -13.22 -3.66
CA ASN A 90 -3.20 -13.95 -2.40
C ASN A 90 -3.50 -12.94 -1.28
N VAL A 91 -4.77 -12.74 -0.95
CA VAL A 91 -5.23 -11.75 0.03
C VAL A 91 -5.85 -12.41 1.25
N ILE A 92 -5.35 -12.04 2.42
CA ILE A 92 -5.92 -12.41 3.72
C ILE A 92 -6.78 -11.24 4.20
N GLY A 93 -8.09 -11.46 4.29
CA GLY A 93 -9.04 -10.48 4.85
C GLY A 93 -9.17 -10.66 6.35
N ILE A 94 -8.97 -9.58 7.12
CA ILE A 94 -9.02 -9.58 8.58
C ILE A 94 -10.20 -8.75 9.06
N ASN A 95 -11.11 -9.35 9.82
CA ASN A 95 -12.17 -8.61 10.50
C ASN A 95 -11.68 -8.14 11.88
N ALA A 96 -11.39 -6.86 12.01
CA ALA A 96 -10.92 -6.23 13.24
C ALA A 96 -11.91 -5.19 13.79
N LYS A 97 -13.18 -5.18 13.33
CA LYS A 97 -14.20 -4.17 13.67
C LYS A 97 -14.33 -3.94 15.17
N ASP A 98 -14.45 -5.01 15.94
CA ASP A 98 -14.68 -4.93 17.39
C ASP A 98 -13.52 -4.25 18.12
N LYS A 99 -12.28 -4.51 17.71
CA LYS A 99 -11.08 -3.86 18.25
C LYS A 99 -11.16 -2.34 18.04
N PHE A 100 -11.39 -1.92 16.80
CA PHE A 100 -11.45 -0.49 16.47
C PHE A 100 -12.64 0.22 17.11
N TYR A 101 -13.82 -0.40 17.16
CA TYR A 101 -14.99 0.18 17.84
C TYR A 101 -14.74 0.38 19.33
N LYS A 102 -14.11 -0.59 19.99
CA LYS A 102 -13.76 -0.49 21.41
C LYS A 102 -12.76 0.63 21.68
N GLU A 103 -11.72 0.74 20.86
CA GLU A 103 -10.66 1.74 21.04
C GLU A 103 -11.13 3.17 20.71
N LEU A 104 -12.09 3.32 19.81
CA LEU A 104 -12.64 4.60 19.39
C LEU A 104 -13.83 5.06 20.26
N ALA A 105 -14.36 4.21 21.14
CA ALA A 105 -15.51 4.54 21.95
C ALA A 105 -15.24 5.77 22.84
N GLY A 106 -16.10 6.79 22.72
CA GLY A 106 -16.00 8.04 23.50
C GLY A 106 -14.90 9.01 23.04
N VAL A 107 -14.11 8.67 22.00
CA VAL A 107 -13.10 9.56 21.47
C VAL A 107 -13.76 10.55 20.48
N THR A 108 -13.69 11.85 20.77
CA THR A 108 -14.29 12.91 19.96
C THR A 108 -13.25 13.70 19.15
N GLU A 109 -12.05 13.83 19.66
CA GLU A 109 -10.97 14.60 19.06
C GLU A 109 -10.45 13.94 17.76
N PRO A 110 -10.44 14.63 16.60
CA PRO A 110 -10.05 14.04 15.31
C PRO A 110 -8.63 13.49 15.29
N GLU A 111 -7.66 14.22 15.81
CA GLU A 111 -6.26 13.81 15.81
C GLU A 111 -6.03 12.55 16.69
N LYS A 112 -6.73 12.47 17.80
CA LYS A 112 -6.68 11.29 18.66
C LYS A 112 -7.31 10.07 17.97
N LYS A 113 -8.42 10.25 17.24
CA LYS A 113 -9.01 9.19 16.41
C LYS A 113 -8.01 8.69 15.37
N ARG A 114 -7.38 9.61 14.65
CA ARG A 114 -6.37 9.28 13.62
C ARG A 114 -5.22 8.42 14.18
N LYS A 115 -4.68 8.82 15.34
CA LYS A 115 -3.61 8.06 16.01
C LYS A 115 -4.06 6.67 16.47
N ILE A 116 -5.27 6.56 17.02
CA ILE A 116 -5.83 5.26 17.44
C ILE A 116 -6.01 4.35 16.22
N ILE A 117 -6.60 4.86 15.13
CA ILE A 117 -6.81 4.08 13.91
C ILE A 117 -5.48 3.62 13.33
N GLY A 118 -4.51 4.53 13.19
CA GLY A 118 -3.20 4.19 12.67
C GLY A 118 -2.48 3.14 13.52
N LYS A 119 -2.47 3.31 14.84
CA LYS A 119 -1.89 2.33 15.75
C LYS A 119 -2.59 0.98 15.67
N GLY A 120 -3.93 0.96 15.75
CA GLY A 120 -4.73 -0.26 15.67
C GLY A 120 -4.50 -1.03 14.38
N PHE A 121 -4.33 -0.31 13.27
CA PHE A 121 -4.00 -0.92 11.97
C PHE A 121 -2.63 -1.61 11.99
N ILE A 122 -1.61 -0.94 12.51
CA ILE A 122 -0.26 -1.50 12.65
C ILE A 122 -0.28 -2.74 13.56
N ASP A 123 -0.96 -2.65 14.71
CA ASP A 123 -1.05 -3.76 15.67
C ASP A 123 -1.70 -5.00 15.04
N VAL A 124 -2.80 -4.84 14.29
CA VAL A 124 -3.47 -5.94 13.59
C VAL A 124 -2.60 -6.52 12.49
N PHE A 125 -1.95 -5.65 11.72
CA PHE A 125 -1.06 -6.08 10.64
C PHE A 125 0.13 -6.88 11.18
N ASP A 126 0.74 -6.41 12.25
CA ASP A 126 1.88 -7.06 12.90
C ASP A 126 1.52 -8.43 13.49
N GLU A 127 0.35 -8.53 14.16
CA GLU A 127 -0.19 -9.79 14.65
C GLU A 127 -0.36 -10.82 13.53
N GLU A 128 -0.83 -10.43 12.36
CA GLU A 128 -1.01 -11.32 11.21
C GLU A 128 0.32 -11.64 10.52
N ALA A 129 1.21 -10.65 10.42
CA ALA A 129 2.55 -10.85 9.86
C ALA A 129 3.33 -11.90 10.64
N HIS A 130 3.24 -11.90 11.96
CA HIS A 130 3.91 -12.87 12.83
C HIS A 130 3.39 -14.32 12.69
N LYS A 131 2.17 -14.51 12.18
CA LYS A 131 1.64 -15.85 11.88
C LYS A 131 2.23 -16.46 10.61
N LEU A 132 2.76 -15.61 9.73
CA LEU A 132 3.38 -16.01 8.47
C LEU A 132 4.87 -16.33 8.70
N LYS A 133 5.31 -17.46 8.16
CA LYS A 133 6.71 -17.89 8.30
C LYS A 133 7.56 -17.36 7.16
N ASP A 134 8.80 -17.02 7.49
CA ASP A 134 9.85 -16.66 6.53
C ASP A 134 9.56 -15.38 5.72
N ILE A 135 8.79 -14.44 6.28
CA ILE A 135 8.61 -13.11 5.70
C ILE A 135 9.88 -12.30 5.94
N LYS A 136 10.45 -11.75 4.87
CA LYS A 136 11.65 -10.91 4.94
C LYS A 136 11.39 -9.45 4.58
N TRP A 137 10.35 -9.19 3.82
CA TRP A 137 10.10 -7.87 3.25
C TRP A 137 8.68 -7.39 3.54
N LEU A 138 8.58 -6.10 3.85
CA LEU A 138 7.32 -5.37 3.90
C LEU A 138 7.21 -4.50 2.66
N GLY A 139 6.22 -4.77 1.83
CA GLY A 139 5.87 -3.90 0.70
C GLY A 139 5.06 -2.71 1.18
N GLN A 140 5.41 -1.52 0.70
CA GLN A 140 4.68 -0.29 0.99
C GLN A 140 4.60 0.56 -0.27
N GLY A 141 3.38 1.00 -0.63
CA GLY A 141 3.15 1.97 -1.70
C GLY A 141 3.28 3.39 -1.14
N THR A 142 4.26 4.14 -1.61
CA THR A 142 4.44 5.55 -1.26
C THR A 142 4.39 6.37 -2.54
N ILE A 143 3.52 7.37 -2.60
CA ILE A 143 3.46 8.28 -3.73
C ILE A 143 4.48 9.42 -3.58
N TYR A 144 4.98 9.93 -4.70
CA TYR A 144 6.01 10.97 -4.67
C TYR A 144 5.61 12.25 -3.93
N PRO A 145 4.35 12.74 -4.00
CA PRO A 145 3.89 13.85 -3.17
C PRO A 145 4.10 13.63 -1.67
N ASP A 146 3.83 12.45 -1.15
CA ASP A 146 4.05 12.13 0.28
C ASP A 146 5.52 12.26 0.67
N VAL A 147 6.43 11.87 -0.22
CA VAL A 147 7.88 12.03 0.00
C VAL A 147 8.29 13.49 0.08
N ILE A 148 7.75 14.32 -0.82
CA ILE A 148 8.04 15.75 -0.87
C ILE A 148 7.45 16.47 0.35
N GLU A 149 6.21 16.17 0.70
CA GLU A 149 5.49 16.81 1.80
C GLU A 149 6.03 16.42 3.17
N SER A 150 6.64 15.24 3.29
CA SER A 150 7.30 14.77 4.51
C SER A 150 8.58 15.55 4.84
N LEU A 151 9.17 16.22 3.85
CA LEU A 151 10.36 17.06 4.01
C LEU A 151 9.97 18.54 4.05
N SER A 152 9.41 19.01 5.18
CA SER A 152 9.11 20.44 5.35
C SER A 152 10.39 21.24 5.47
N VAL A 153 10.77 21.91 4.37
CA VAL A 153 11.96 22.80 4.35
C VAL A 153 11.65 24.18 4.91
N ASN A 154 10.39 24.62 4.89
CA ASN A 154 9.95 25.92 5.40
C ASN A 154 8.45 25.90 5.75
N GLY A 155 8.08 25.62 7.00
CA GLY A 155 6.70 25.77 7.43
C GLY A 155 6.27 24.78 8.53
N PRO A 156 5.06 24.95 9.08
CA PRO A 156 4.52 24.14 10.18
C PRO A 156 3.95 22.78 9.71
N SER A 157 4.25 22.29 8.50
CA SER A 157 3.77 20.99 8.07
C SER A 157 4.51 19.91 8.86
N GLN A 158 3.74 19.11 9.57
CA GLN A 158 4.27 17.96 10.28
C GLN A 158 4.27 16.75 9.35
N THR A 159 5.31 15.93 9.46
CA THR A 159 5.43 14.63 8.79
C THR A 159 4.16 13.81 9.01
N ILE A 160 3.57 13.32 7.95
CA ILE A 160 2.43 12.43 7.97
C ILE A 160 2.91 11.03 8.41
#